data_3ae1a967f770e3ea8d84dd2db02d095d
#
_entry.id   3ae1a967f770e3ea8d84dd2db02d095d
#
_cell.length_a   1.000
_cell.length_b   1.000
_cell.length_c   1.000
_cell.angle_alpha   90.00
_cell.angle_beta   90.00
_cell.angle_gamma   90.00
#
_symmetry.space_group_name_H-M   'P 1'
#
loop_
_entity.id
_entity.type
_entity.pdbx_description
1 polymer ?
#
loop_
_entity_poly.entity_id
_entity_poly.type
_entity_poly.pdbx_seq_one_letter_code
_entity_poly.pdbx_strand_id
1 'polypeptide(L)'
;MSASLEGRLDINLILHADVVGEIAVRSSRPRLAQKLMAGLTPLAAAERAGLIFSLCGKAQRAAAEVACEAALGIQSGAEIEIMRAQQVLIELAQEHAWHFLLHWPQRAAETADMASLLALRKSAADPTQFSLKLEQLLNDVFLGEPASRWLTHDLAAFDLWRKQAATLPAKLFRTWGGGADHGISQAPLLPPLRQLAPSQCAELAHLALANEDFCGQPEWTGGPAETGAIARQQQHSLLAAWIDARGRGAGARLLARLIELANLPQQLAGNQVAVVKAFNLGENIGMSAIETSRGLLIHVVRLAGGRVADYRIVAPTEWNFHPAGALVEALTQAIADLAPCEAAATCAEAVCQSLDPCVSFAVEVSHA
;
A
#
# COMPACT_ATOMS: atom_id res chain seq x y z
N MET A 1 -3.51 3.81 -29.41
CA MET A 1 -3.54 4.10 -27.96
C MET A 1 -2.10 4.12 -27.47
N SER A 2 -1.60 5.27 -27.03
CA SER A 2 -0.24 5.34 -26.44
C SER A 2 -0.25 4.54 -25.14
N ALA A 3 0.57 3.50 -25.05
CA ALA A 3 0.76 2.77 -23.80
C ALA A 3 1.22 3.78 -22.73
N SER A 4 0.48 3.92 -21.64
CA SER A 4 0.90 4.70 -20.50
C SER A 4 2.24 4.15 -20.00
N LEU A 5 3.21 5.03 -19.71
CA LEU A 5 4.50 4.62 -19.14
C LEU A 5 4.34 3.91 -17.77
N GLU A 6 3.22 4.11 -17.11
CA GLU A 6 2.92 3.51 -15.80
C GLU A 6 2.37 2.08 -15.93
N GLY A 7 1.84 1.70 -17.12
CA GLY A 7 1.13 0.43 -17.32
C GLY A 7 -0.23 0.41 -16.61
N ARG A 8 -0.88 -0.75 -16.62
CA ARG A 8 -2.15 -0.98 -15.90
C ARG A 8 -2.26 -2.44 -15.45
N LEU A 9 -3.24 -2.70 -14.60
CA LEU A 9 -3.67 -4.04 -14.24
C LEU A 9 -4.95 -4.39 -14.99
N ASP A 10 -4.97 -5.52 -15.68
CA ASP A 10 -6.15 -6.07 -16.33
C ASP A 10 -6.61 -7.28 -15.51
N ILE A 11 -7.81 -7.20 -14.95
CA ILE A 11 -8.46 -8.25 -14.18
C ILE A 11 -9.60 -8.79 -15.03
N ASN A 12 -9.46 -10.03 -15.50
CA ASN A 12 -10.46 -10.68 -16.33
C ASN A 12 -11.21 -11.77 -15.55
N LEU A 13 -12.53 -11.63 -15.44
CA LEU A 13 -13.43 -12.59 -14.85
C LEU A 13 -13.99 -13.44 -16.00
N ILE A 14 -13.59 -14.71 -16.07
CA ILE A 14 -13.96 -15.61 -17.16
C ILE A 14 -15.16 -16.45 -16.70
N LEU A 15 -16.29 -16.29 -17.40
CA LEU A 15 -17.53 -16.98 -17.08
C LEU A 15 -17.61 -18.32 -17.81
N HIS A 16 -18.00 -19.35 -17.08
CA HIS A 16 -18.40 -20.65 -17.59
C HIS A 16 -19.86 -20.86 -17.20
N ALA A 17 -20.77 -20.92 -18.20
CA ALA A 17 -22.21 -21.07 -17.95
C ALA A 17 -22.77 -20.04 -16.94
N ASP A 18 -22.42 -18.76 -17.13
CA ASP A 18 -22.83 -17.60 -16.30
C ASP A 18 -22.28 -17.57 -14.87
N VAL A 19 -21.36 -18.46 -14.54
CA VAL A 19 -20.63 -18.46 -13.24
C VAL A 19 -19.17 -18.13 -13.50
N VAL A 20 -18.54 -17.33 -12.63
CA VAL A 20 -17.11 -17.03 -12.72
C VAL A 20 -16.32 -18.33 -12.42
N GLY A 21 -15.68 -18.86 -13.44
CA GLY A 21 -14.88 -20.09 -13.35
C GLY A 21 -13.38 -19.84 -13.23
N GLU A 22 -12.91 -18.70 -13.75
CA GLU A 22 -11.49 -18.34 -13.71
C GLU A 22 -11.32 -16.83 -13.51
N ILE A 23 -10.27 -16.44 -12.77
CA ILE A 23 -9.86 -15.06 -12.55
C ILE A 23 -8.44 -14.91 -13.05
N ALA A 24 -8.23 -14.13 -14.09
CA ALA A 24 -6.91 -13.82 -14.62
C ALA A 24 -6.48 -12.40 -14.28
N VAL A 25 -5.30 -12.26 -13.67
CA VAL A 25 -4.68 -10.98 -13.36
C VAL A 25 -3.44 -10.80 -14.24
N ARG A 26 -3.41 -9.72 -15.00
CA ARG A 26 -2.28 -9.37 -15.86
C ARG A 26 -1.81 -7.96 -15.56
N SER A 27 -0.51 -7.80 -15.37
CA SER A 27 0.13 -6.49 -15.23
C SER A 27 0.84 -6.14 -16.54
N SER A 28 0.49 -5.00 -17.11
CA SER A 28 1.22 -4.41 -18.24
C SER A 28 2.29 -3.41 -17.79
N ARG A 29 2.60 -3.37 -16.49
CA ARG A 29 3.63 -2.47 -15.94
C ARG A 29 4.98 -2.80 -16.54
N PRO A 30 5.62 -1.83 -17.22
CA PRO A 30 6.92 -2.09 -17.80
C PRO A 30 7.99 -2.17 -16.70
N ARG A 31 8.78 -3.24 -16.70
CA ARG A 31 9.93 -3.42 -15.81
C ARG A 31 11.12 -2.61 -16.31
N LEU A 32 11.02 -1.28 -16.23
CA LEU A 32 12.01 -0.38 -16.79
C LEU A 32 13.08 0.05 -15.80
N ALA A 33 12.99 -0.33 -14.52
CA ALA A 33 13.89 0.14 -13.48
C ALA A 33 15.36 -0.06 -13.87
N GLN A 34 15.74 -1.26 -14.30
CA GLN A 34 17.09 -1.54 -14.77
C GLN A 34 17.52 -0.64 -15.93
N LYS A 35 16.69 -0.50 -16.96
CA LYS A 35 17.00 0.29 -18.15
C LYS A 35 17.12 1.78 -17.86
N LEU A 36 16.30 2.29 -16.95
CA LEU A 36 16.25 3.71 -16.62
C LEU A 36 17.33 4.13 -15.62
N MET A 37 17.82 3.20 -14.80
CA MET A 37 18.78 3.50 -13.73
C MET A 37 20.22 3.11 -14.10
N ALA A 38 20.43 2.18 -15.04
CA ALA A 38 21.76 1.71 -15.41
C ALA A 38 22.70 2.86 -15.84
N GLY A 39 23.93 2.84 -15.35
CA GLY A 39 24.98 3.82 -15.64
C GLY A 39 24.85 5.16 -14.90
N LEU A 40 23.74 5.39 -14.18
CA LEU A 40 23.56 6.61 -13.41
C LEU A 40 24.45 6.62 -12.16
N THR A 41 24.74 7.84 -11.68
CA THR A 41 25.27 8.02 -10.32
C THR A 41 24.16 7.74 -9.30
N PRO A 42 24.47 7.40 -8.04
CA PRO A 42 23.49 7.22 -6.97
C PRO A 42 22.48 8.38 -6.84
N LEU A 43 22.97 9.60 -6.85
CA LEU A 43 22.12 10.81 -6.76
C LEU A 43 21.17 10.91 -7.97
N ALA A 44 21.66 10.72 -9.18
CA ALA A 44 20.83 10.80 -10.38
C ALA A 44 19.78 9.66 -10.43
N ALA A 45 20.12 8.47 -9.91
CA ALA A 45 19.16 7.38 -9.80
C ALA A 45 18.03 7.70 -8.81
N ALA A 46 18.37 8.30 -7.66
CA ALA A 46 17.37 8.70 -6.66
C ALA A 46 16.45 9.82 -7.17
N GLU A 47 17.00 10.84 -7.82
CA GLU A 47 16.22 11.91 -8.44
C GLU A 47 15.26 11.34 -9.50
N ARG A 48 15.76 10.43 -10.35
CA ARG A 48 14.97 9.79 -11.39
C ARG A 48 13.86 8.91 -10.81
N ALA A 49 14.12 8.14 -9.74
CA ALA A 49 13.11 7.35 -9.06
C ALA A 49 11.96 8.23 -8.55
N GLY A 50 12.26 9.35 -7.90
CA GLY A 50 11.25 10.29 -7.41
C GLY A 50 10.42 10.96 -8.51
N LEU A 51 10.96 11.09 -9.72
CA LEU A 51 10.25 11.72 -10.85
C LEU A 51 9.35 10.76 -11.62
N ILE A 52 9.78 9.50 -11.77
CA ILE A 52 9.05 8.50 -12.60
C ILE A 52 7.78 8.02 -11.89
N PHE A 53 7.83 7.86 -10.57
CA PHE A 53 6.73 7.28 -9.79
C PHE A 53 5.92 8.38 -9.08
N SER A 54 5.01 9.02 -9.82
CA SER A 54 4.32 10.24 -9.41
C SER A 54 3.47 10.10 -8.13
N LEU A 55 2.88 8.92 -7.89
CA LEU A 55 1.99 8.67 -6.73
C LEU A 55 2.75 8.41 -5.41
N CYS A 56 4.00 7.94 -5.48
CA CYS A 56 4.82 7.61 -4.31
C CYS A 56 6.25 8.13 -4.47
N GLY A 57 6.41 9.31 -5.06
CA GLY A 57 7.70 9.87 -5.43
C GLY A 57 8.65 10.08 -4.26
N LYS A 58 8.14 10.43 -3.07
CA LYS A 58 8.97 10.59 -1.87
C LYS A 58 9.51 9.25 -1.38
N ALA A 59 8.65 8.24 -1.28
CA ALA A 59 9.07 6.90 -0.90
C ALA A 59 10.05 6.29 -1.92
N GLN A 60 9.81 6.44 -3.21
CA GLN A 60 10.68 5.93 -4.27
C GLN A 60 12.07 6.60 -4.27
N ARG A 61 12.10 7.94 -4.08
CA ARG A 61 13.36 8.67 -3.94
C ARG A 61 14.12 8.22 -2.70
N ALA A 62 13.48 8.17 -1.55
CA ALA A 62 14.09 7.71 -0.31
C ALA A 62 14.60 6.26 -0.45
N ALA A 63 13.83 5.37 -1.11
CA ALA A 63 14.25 4.00 -1.36
C ALA A 63 15.54 3.94 -2.20
N ALA A 64 15.63 4.72 -3.27
CA ALA A 64 16.79 4.76 -4.13
C ALA A 64 18.03 5.33 -3.41
N GLU A 65 17.87 6.44 -2.66
CA GLU A 65 18.93 7.01 -1.83
C GLU A 65 19.48 5.99 -0.86
N VAL A 66 18.60 5.39 -0.05
CA VAL A 66 18.97 4.45 1.01
C VAL A 66 19.60 3.17 0.46
N ALA A 67 19.10 2.62 -0.64
CA ALA A 67 19.69 1.45 -1.27
C ALA A 67 21.10 1.74 -1.82
N CYS A 68 21.31 2.90 -2.46
CA CYS A 68 22.62 3.31 -2.95
C CYS A 68 23.62 3.60 -1.82
N GLU A 69 23.19 4.27 -0.75
CA GLU A 69 24.01 4.50 0.44
C GLU A 69 24.42 3.18 1.09
N ALA A 70 23.46 2.24 1.22
CA ALA A 70 23.75 0.90 1.72
C ALA A 70 24.80 0.17 0.86
N ALA A 71 24.69 0.26 -0.49
CA ALA A 71 25.66 -0.33 -1.40
C ALA A 71 27.06 0.28 -1.27
N LEU A 72 27.15 1.55 -0.91
CA LEU A 72 28.41 2.27 -0.67
C LEU A 72 28.95 2.09 0.75
N GLY A 73 28.20 1.43 1.66
CA GLY A 73 28.55 1.34 3.07
C GLY A 73 28.44 2.68 3.82
N ILE A 74 27.67 3.61 3.29
CA ILE A 74 27.42 4.92 3.89
C ILE A 74 26.27 4.81 4.88
N GLN A 75 26.44 5.34 6.09
CA GLN A 75 25.39 5.54 7.07
C GLN A 75 25.03 7.03 7.10
N SER A 76 23.77 7.34 6.83
CA SER A 76 23.26 8.69 6.94
C SER A 76 23.19 9.15 8.40
N GLY A 77 23.35 10.45 8.63
CA GLY A 77 23.14 11.03 9.96
C GLY A 77 21.65 10.97 10.36
N ALA A 78 21.41 10.94 11.67
CA ALA A 78 20.06 10.82 12.24
C ALA A 78 19.06 11.87 11.73
N GLU A 79 19.50 13.10 11.46
CA GLU A 79 18.63 14.17 10.92
C GLU A 79 18.12 13.82 9.51
N ILE A 80 18.99 13.23 8.67
CA ILE A 80 18.61 12.81 7.31
C ILE A 80 17.62 11.64 7.37
N GLU A 81 17.86 10.67 8.26
CA GLU A 81 16.98 9.53 8.47
C GLU A 81 15.59 9.98 8.95
N ILE A 82 15.54 10.91 9.92
CA ILE A 82 14.29 11.50 10.41
C ILE A 82 13.55 12.23 9.30
N MET A 83 14.24 13.07 8.55
CA MET A 83 13.63 13.82 7.43
C MET A 83 13.03 12.87 6.39
N ARG A 84 13.72 11.81 5.99
CA ARG A 84 13.23 10.80 5.05
C ARG A 84 12.01 10.09 5.59
N ALA A 85 12.05 9.65 6.85
CA ALA A 85 10.92 9.00 7.50
C ALA A 85 9.69 9.92 7.55
N GLN A 86 9.86 11.18 7.92
CA GLN A 86 8.78 12.17 7.91
C GLN A 86 8.18 12.39 6.51
N GLN A 87 9.02 12.49 5.48
CA GLN A 87 8.52 12.64 4.10
C GLN A 87 7.70 11.43 3.65
N VAL A 88 8.13 10.22 3.99
CA VAL A 88 7.39 8.98 3.69
C VAL A 88 6.07 8.93 4.47
N LEU A 89 6.06 9.28 5.76
CA LEU A 89 4.85 9.29 6.59
C LEU A 89 3.84 10.36 6.12
N ILE A 90 4.32 11.53 5.69
CA ILE A 90 3.47 12.59 5.12
C ILE A 90 2.82 12.11 3.82
N GLU A 91 3.59 11.50 2.92
CA GLU A 91 3.08 10.93 1.67
C GLU A 91 2.05 9.83 1.96
N LEU A 92 2.34 8.92 2.90
CA LEU A 92 1.44 7.86 3.33
C LEU A 92 0.11 8.42 3.88
N ALA A 93 0.17 9.46 4.72
CA ALA A 93 -1.01 10.13 5.25
C ALA A 93 -1.86 10.79 4.17
N GLN A 94 -1.22 11.45 3.21
CA GLN A 94 -1.90 12.10 2.09
C GLN A 94 -2.62 11.10 1.18
N GLU A 95 -2.01 9.94 0.93
CA GLU A 95 -2.61 8.88 0.12
C GLU A 95 -3.81 8.24 0.84
N HIS A 96 -3.69 7.93 2.14
CA HIS A 96 -4.83 7.44 2.90
C HIS A 96 -5.96 8.47 2.97
N ALA A 97 -5.63 9.74 3.23
CA ALA A 97 -6.62 10.82 3.25
C ALA A 97 -7.30 10.99 1.89
N TRP A 98 -6.55 10.88 0.79
CA TRP A 98 -7.09 10.96 -0.56
C TRP A 98 -8.16 9.89 -0.82
N HIS A 99 -7.92 8.65 -0.38
CA HIS A 99 -8.89 7.57 -0.51
C HIS A 99 -10.18 7.86 0.25
N PHE A 100 -10.09 8.26 1.51
CA PHE A 100 -11.27 8.52 2.34
C PHE A 100 -12.03 9.78 1.93
N LEU A 101 -11.35 10.81 1.43
CA LEU A 101 -11.97 12.10 1.12
C LEU A 101 -12.45 12.20 -0.33
N LEU A 102 -11.79 11.53 -1.28
CA LEU A 102 -12.09 11.69 -2.71
C LEU A 102 -12.51 10.40 -3.41
N HIS A 103 -11.74 9.33 -3.23
CA HIS A 103 -11.88 8.15 -4.07
C HIS A 103 -13.06 7.26 -3.64
N TRP A 104 -13.16 6.97 -2.36
CA TRP A 104 -14.20 6.06 -1.84
C TRP A 104 -15.56 6.68 -1.53
N PRO A 105 -15.71 7.98 -1.25
CA PRO A 105 -17.03 8.57 -1.01
C PRO A 105 -18.07 8.27 -2.09
N GLN A 106 -17.64 8.21 -3.35
CA GLN A 106 -18.51 7.88 -4.48
C GLN A 106 -19.20 6.52 -4.35
N ARG A 107 -18.55 5.53 -3.70
CA ARG A 107 -19.15 4.21 -3.45
C ARG A 107 -20.26 4.22 -2.39
N ALA A 108 -20.26 5.22 -1.53
CA ALA A 108 -21.31 5.46 -0.55
C ALA A 108 -22.33 6.49 -1.02
N ALA A 109 -22.30 6.88 -2.30
CA ALA A 109 -23.09 7.97 -2.88
C ALA A 109 -22.91 9.31 -2.14
N GLU A 110 -21.69 9.55 -1.63
CA GLU A 110 -21.32 10.74 -0.86
C GLU A 110 -20.46 11.69 -1.70
N THR A 111 -20.49 12.97 -1.34
CA THR A 111 -19.70 14.00 -2.00
C THR A 111 -18.24 13.95 -1.53
N ALA A 112 -17.32 14.09 -2.48
CA ALA A 112 -15.90 14.21 -2.19
C ALA A 112 -15.56 15.51 -1.44
N ASP A 113 -14.63 15.45 -0.48
CA ASP A 113 -14.12 16.59 0.27
C ASP A 113 -12.73 17.03 -0.20
N MET A 114 -12.71 17.71 -1.35
CA MET A 114 -11.48 18.27 -1.91
C MET A 114 -10.87 19.35 -1.03
N ALA A 115 -11.67 20.13 -0.29
CA ALA A 115 -11.18 21.25 0.51
C ALA A 115 -10.30 20.75 1.66
N SER A 116 -10.73 19.72 2.39
CA SER A 116 -9.96 19.09 3.46
C SER A 116 -8.64 18.50 2.94
N LEU A 117 -8.67 17.81 1.80
CA LEU A 117 -7.45 17.26 1.21
C LEU A 117 -6.45 18.35 0.80
N LEU A 118 -6.91 19.42 0.16
CA LEU A 118 -6.04 20.54 -0.23
C LEU A 118 -5.45 21.27 0.98
N ALA A 119 -6.23 21.43 2.06
CA ALA A 119 -5.74 21.99 3.31
C ALA A 119 -4.63 21.13 3.92
N LEU A 120 -4.79 19.80 3.94
CA LEU A 120 -3.76 18.89 4.40
C LEU A 120 -2.50 18.93 3.51
N ARG A 121 -2.65 18.93 2.19
CA ARG A 121 -1.51 18.98 1.25
C ARG A 121 -0.71 20.29 1.38
N LYS A 122 -1.36 21.41 1.61
CA LYS A 122 -0.68 22.71 1.80
C LYS A 122 0.21 22.74 3.05
N SER A 123 -0.07 21.96 4.08
CA SER A 123 0.75 21.89 5.29
C SER A 123 1.96 20.96 5.17
N ALA A 124 2.10 20.20 4.09
CA ALA A 124 3.09 19.13 3.92
C ALA A 124 4.56 19.60 3.92
N ALA A 125 4.82 20.89 3.74
CA ALA A 125 6.18 21.44 3.77
C ALA A 125 6.79 21.49 5.19
N ASP A 126 5.95 21.53 6.22
CA ASP A 126 6.33 21.54 7.63
C ASP A 126 5.70 20.35 8.35
N PRO A 127 6.48 19.35 8.78
CA PRO A 127 5.97 18.15 9.45
C PRO A 127 5.14 18.45 10.71
N THR A 128 5.49 19.50 11.46
CA THR A 128 4.74 19.90 12.67
C THR A 128 3.37 20.44 12.30
N GLN A 129 3.31 21.36 11.34
CA GLN A 129 2.05 21.91 10.85
C GLN A 129 1.20 20.83 10.17
N PHE A 130 1.83 19.92 9.47
CA PHE A 130 1.13 18.78 8.87
C PHE A 130 0.50 17.87 9.92
N SER A 131 1.24 17.54 10.98
CA SER A 131 0.75 16.71 12.09
C SER A 131 -0.45 17.34 12.78
N LEU A 132 -0.37 18.64 13.11
CA LEU A 132 -1.47 19.40 13.72
C LEU A 132 -2.70 19.43 12.79
N LYS A 133 -2.49 19.68 11.50
CA LYS A 133 -3.59 19.68 10.52
C LYS A 133 -4.22 18.32 10.33
N LEU A 134 -3.42 17.27 10.31
CA LEU A 134 -3.91 15.90 10.23
C LEU A 134 -4.73 15.54 11.46
N GLU A 135 -4.25 15.87 12.66
CA GLU A 135 -4.98 15.64 13.92
C GLU A 135 -6.33 16.36 13.93
N GLN A 136 -6.37 17.62 13.52
CA GLN A 136 -7.61 18.36 13.37
C GLN A 136 -8.59 17.65 12.42
N LEU A 137 -8.12 17.26 11.22
CA LEU A 137 -8.98 16.57 10.25
C LEU A 137 -9.44 15.21 10.76
N LEU A 138 -8.58 14.48 11.46
CA LEU A 138 -8.97 13.21 12.08
C LEU A 138 -10.14 13.43 13.05
N ASN A 139 -10.02 14.40 13.93
CA ASN A 139 -11.03 14.66 14.95
C ASN A 139 -12.35 15.16 14.34
N ASP A 140 -12.28 16.09 13.38
CA ASP A 140 -13.47 16.82 12.89
C ASP A 140 -14.12 16.11 11.68
N VAL A 141 -13.33 15.51 10.78
CA VAL A 141 -13.81 15.01 9.48
C VAL A 141 -13.84 13.50 9.39
N PHE A 142 -12.78 12.83 9.88
CA PHE A 142 -12.66 11.39 9.72
C PHE A 142 -13.39 10.60 10.82
N LEU A 143 -13.24 11.01 12.08
CA LEU A 143 -13.65 10.24 13.23
C LEU A 143 -14.86 10.85 13.96
N GLY A 144 -14.96 12.17 13.99
CA GLY A 144 -16.00 12.90 14.74
C GLY A 144 -15.77 12.89 16.25
N GLU A 145 -14.58 12.47 16.68
CA GLU A 145 -14.10 12.43 18.05
C GLU A 145 -12.56 12.41 18.07
N PRO A 146 -11.90 12.66 19.23
CA PRO A 146 -10.45 12.60 19.32
C PRO A 146 -9.88 11.25 18.89
N ALA A 147 -8.86 11.27 18.00
CA ALA A 147 -8.24 10.06 17.47
C ALA A 147 -7.71 9.13 18.58
N SER A 148 -7.15 9.71 19.67
CA SER A 148 -6.68 8.94 20.83
C SER A 148 -7.78 8.13 21.52
N ARG A 149 -9.01 8.65 21.55
CA ARG A 149 -10.18 7.93 22.08
C ARG A 149 -10.66 6.89 21.09
N TRP A 150 -10.79 7.27 19.81
CA TRP A 150 -11.29 6.37 18.78
C TRP A 150 -10.42 5.10 18.64
N LEU A 151 -9.10 5.25 18.73
CA LEU A 151 -8.13 4.14 18.70
C LEU A 151 -8.31 3.14 19.87
N THR A 152 -9.02 3.48 20.93
CA THR A 152 -9.32 2.57 22.04
C THR A 152 -10.64 1.82 21.88
N HIS A 153 -11.40 2.04 20.79
CA HIS A 153 -12.64 1.32 20.54
C HIS A 153 -12.39 -0.19 20.46
N ASP A 154 -13.23 -0.94 21.13
CA ASP A 154 -13.46 -2.35 20.82
C ASP A 154 -14.42 -2.49 19.63
N LEU A 155 -14.71 -3.70 19.21
CA LEU A 155 -15.59 -3.96 18.06
C LEU A 155 -17.02 -3.44 18.28
N ALA A 156 -17.54 -3.49 19.50
CA ALA A 156 -18.90 -3.03 19.83
C ALA A 156 -18.97 -1.49 19.77
N ALA A 157 -17.98 -0.80 20.34
CA ALA A 157 -17.88 0.65 20.27
C ALA A 157 -17.68 1.13 18.82
N PHE A 158 -16.85 0.45 18.03
CA PHE A 158 -16.69 0.73 16.62
C PHE A 158 -18.00 0.51 15.83
N ASP A 159 -18.74 -0.56 16.11
CA ASP A 159 -20.03 -0.81 15.47
C ASP A 159 -21.08 0.26 15.82
N LEU A 160 -21.02 0.79 17.02
CA LEU A 160 -21.87 1.91 17.44
C LEU A 160 -21.44 3.19 16.71
N TRP A 161 -20.13 3.49 16.69
CA TRP A 161 -19.56 4.65 15.99
C TRP A 161 -19.93 4.64 14.50
N ARG A 162 -19.70 3.55 13.76
CA ARG A 162 -20.02 3.49 12.33
C ARG A 162 -21.52 3.66 12.04
N LYS A 163 -22.41 3.31 12.98
CA LYS A 163 -23.86 3.51 12.83
C LYS A 163 -24.28 4.95 13.09
N GLN A 164 -23.65 5.63 14.02
CA GLN A 164 -24.08 6.94 14.53
C GLN A 164 -23.31 8.12 13.98
N ALA A 165 -22.01 7.97 13.71
CA ALA A 165 -21.18 9.07 13.24
C ALA A 165 -21.57 9.52 11.83
N ALA A 166 -21.57 10.84 11.62
CA ALA A 166 -21.91 11.46 10.34
C ALA A 166 -20.71 11.56 9.38
N THR A 167 -19.52 11.08 9.78
CA THR A 167 -18.27 11.18 9.04
C THR A 167 -18.26 10.31 7.77
N LEU A 168 -17.48 10.71 6.76
CA LEU A 168 -17.33 9.94 5.52
C LEU A 168 -16.86 8.49 5.77
N PRO A 169 -15.81 8.24 6.59
CA PRO A 169 -15.43 6.87 6.90
C PRO A 169 -16.54 6.04 7.55
N ALA A 170 -17.29 6.62 8.50
CA ALA A 170 -18.40 5.89 9.14
C ALA A 170 -19.48 5.49 8.12
N LYS A 171 -19.78 6.39 7.16
CA LYS A 171 -20.74 6.12 6.08
C LYS A 171 -20.23 5.01 5.14
N LEU A 172 -18.93 5.00 4.80
CA LEU A 172 -18.31 3.94 4.03
C LEU A 172 -18.42 2.59 4.73
N PHE A 173 -18.16 2.52 6.03
CA PHE A 173 -18.32 1.28 6.80
C PHE A 173 -19.76 0.81 6.92
N ARG A 174 -20.76 1.70 6.83
CA ARG A 174 -22.18 1.28 6.74
C ARG A 174 -22.47 0.59 5.41
N THR A 175 -21.89 1.07 4.32
CA THR A 175 -22.09 0.51 2.98
C THR A 175 -21.37 -0.85 2.83
N TRP A 176 -20.16 -0.98 3.41
CA TRP A 176 -19.30 -2.15 3.22
C TRP A 176 -19.27 -3.14 4.38
N GLY A 177 -19.85 -2.85 5.52
CA GLY A 177 -19.62 -3.59 6.74
C GLY A 177 -20.87 -4.12 7.44
N GLY A 178 -21.95 -4.42 6.72
CA GLY A 178 -23.22 -4.86 7.33
C GLY A 178 -23.27 -6.30 7.83
N GLY A 179 -22.40 -7.19 7.36
CA GLY A 179 -22.37 -8.63 7.63
C GLY A 179 -20.96 -9.19 7.61
N ALA A 180 -20.75 -10.36 7.02
CA ALA A 180 -19.43 -10.88 6.68
C ALA A 180 -18.69 -9.89 5.77
N ASP A 181 -17.38 -9.78 5.92
CA ASP A 181 -16.58 -8.91 5.06
C ASP A 181 -16.56 -9.47 3.63
N HIS A 182 -16.40 -8.59 2.65
CA HIS A 182 -16.34 -8.96 1.25
C HIS A 182 -14.89 -9.10 0.78
N GLY A 183 -14.64 -10.07 -0.09
CA GLY A 183 -13.33 -10.28 -0.65
C GLY A 183 -12.32 -10.74 0.39
N ILE A 184 -12.68 -11.78 1.14
CA ILE A 184 -11.82 -12.38 2.16
C ILE A 184 -10.67 -13.13 1.48
N SER A 185 -9.45 -12.85 1.94
CA SER A 185 -8.23 -13.57 1.56
C SER A 185 -7.58 -14.21 2.77
N GLN A 186 -6.99 -15.39 2.56
CA GLN A 186 -6.15 -16.10 3.52
C GLN A 186 -4.67 -16.01 3.18
N ALA A 187 -4.30 -15.31 2.10
CA ALA A 187 -2.91 -15.12 1.70
C ALA A 187 -2.06 -14.64 2.90
N PRO A 188 -0.86 -15.18 3.13
CA PRO A 188 0.01 -14.73 4.22
C PRO A 188 0.21 -13.22 4.18
N LEU A 189 0.30 -12.59 5.35
CA LEU A 189 0.69 -11.17 5.44
C LEU A 189 2.20 -11.07 5.52
N LEU A 190 2.79 -10.16 4.74
CA LEU A 190 4.19 -9.81 4.90
C LEU A 190 4.42 -9.25 6.31
N PRO A 191 5.50 -9.66 7.00
CA PRO A 191 5.82 -9.07 8.28
C PRO A 191 6.09 -7.56 8.10
N PRO A 192 5.64 -6.71 9.04
CA PRO A 192 5.99 -5.29 9.04
C PRO A 192 7.50 -5.10 9.02
N LEU A 193 7.98 -4.02 8.41
CA LEU A 193 9.42 -3.74 8.24
C LEU A 193 10.24 -3.91 9.54
N ARG A 194 9.67 -3.52 10.68
CA ARG A 194 10.31 -3.67 11.99
C ARG A 194 10.61 -5.13 12.37
N GLN A 195 9.86 -6.09 11.81
CA GLN A 195 9.97 -7.53 12.11
C GLN A 195 10.80 -8.28 11.06
N LEU A 196 11.15 -7.64 9.94
CA LEU A 196 11.99 -8.25 8.91
C LEU A 196 13.42 -8.46 9.43
N ALA A 197 13.86 -9.72 9.43
CA ALA A 197 15.21 -10.08 9.78
C ALA A 197 16.19 -9.74 8.63
N PRO A 198 17.46 -9.40 8.92
CA PRO A 198 18.47 -9.15 7.88
C PRO A 198 18.64 -10.30 6.90
N SER A 199 18.54 -11.56 7.35
CA SER A 199 18.61 -12.74 6.49
C SER A 199 17.48 -12.82 5.49
N GLN A 200 16.25 -12.48 5.89
CA GLN A 200 15.09 -12.45 5.00
C GLN A 200 15.23 -11.34 3.94
N CYS A 201 15.78 -10.18 4.33
CA CYS A 201 16.06 -9.11 3.39
C CYS A 201 17.15 -9.48 2.39
N ALA A 202 18.20 -10.18 2.84
CA ALA A 202 19.24 -10.69 1.94
C ALA A 202 18.69 -11.71 0.94
N GLU A 203 17.79 -12.59 1.37
CA GLU A 203 17.10 -13.55 0.49
C GLU A 203 16.24 -12.84 -0.57
N LEU A 204 15.40 -11.87 -0.16
CA LEU A 204 14.58 -11.08 -1.09
C LEU A 204 15.45 -10.34 -2.12
N ALA A 205 16.56 -9.73 -1.68
CA ALA A 205 17.47 -9.05 -2.57
C ALA A 205 18.15 -10.01 -3.56
N HIS A 206 18.56 -11.18 -3.08
CA HIS A 206 19.15 -12.21 -3.92
C HIS A 206 18.16 -12.70 -4.99
N LEU A 207 16.93 -13.00 -4.61
CA LEU A 207 15.88 -13.41 -5.54
C LEU A 207 15.58 -12.33 -6.59
N ALA A 208 15.47 -11.07 -6.17
CA ALA A 208 15.24 -9.94 -7.07
C ALA A 208 16.37 -9.73 -8.08
N LEU A 209 17.63 -9.92 -7.67
CA LEU A 209 18.79 -9.78 -8.56
C LEU A 209 18.95 -11.00 -9.50
N ALA A 210 18.65 -12.20 -9.01
CA ALA A 210 18.80 -13.44 -9.77
C ALA A 210 17.71 -13.60 -10.83
N ASN A 211 16.49 -13.13 -10.56
CA ASN A 211 15.33 -13.29 -11.43
C ASN A 211 14.50 -12.01 -11.53
N GLU A 212 14.45 -11.43 -12.73
CA GLU A 212 13.64 -10.24 -12.98
C GLU A 212 12.14 -10.51 -12.84
N ASP A 213 11.68 -11.75 -13.10
CA ASP A 213 10.27 -12.12 -12.95
C ASP A 213 9.82 -12.09 -11.49
N PHE A 214 10.73 -12.33 -10.54
CA PHE A 214 10.46 -12.17 -9.12
C PHE A 214 9.98 -10.76 -8.78
N CYS A 215 10.50 -9.73 -9.44
CA CYS A 215 10.06 -8.35 -9.19
C CYS A 215 8.60 -8.09 -9.61
N GLY A 216 8.05 -8.88 -10.51
CA GLY A 216 6.67 -8.77 -10.96
C GLY A 216 5.70 -9.78 -10.31
N GLN A 217 6.24 -10.84 -9.74
CA GLN A 217 5.50 -11.90 -9.04
C GLN A 217 6.31 -12.33 -7.81
N PRO A 218 6.42 -11.45 -6.80
CA PRO A 218 7.23 -11.74 -5.63
C PRO A 218 6.57 -12.77 -4.73
N GLU A 219 7.39 -13.63 -4.15
CA GLU A 219 6.97 -14.66 -3.22
C GLU A 219 7.61 -14.46 -1.85
N TRP A 220 6.86 -14.76 -0.81
CA TRP A 220 7.31 -14.80 0.56
C TRP A 220 7.21 -16.22 1.08
N THR A 221 8.36 -16.79 1.50
CA THR A 221 8.44 -18.18 1.97
C THR A 221 7.83 -19.21 0.98
N GLY A 222 8.02 -18.96 -0.33
CA GLY A 222 7.58 -19.86 -1.40
C GLY A 222 6.13 -19.72 -1.84
N GLY A 223 5.50 -18.57 -1.55
CA GLY A 223 4.14 -18.28 -2.02
C GLY A 223 3.81 -16.78 -2.05
N PRO A 224 2.66 -16.42 -2.64
CA PRO A 224 2.23 -15.04 -2.66
C PRO A 224 1.89 -14.53 -1.25
N ALA A 225 2.00 -13.21 -1.05
CA ALA A 225 1.68 -12.59 0.22
C ALA A 225 0.97 -11.24 0.01
N GLU A 226 0.25 -10.78 1.03
CA GLU A 226 -0.38 -9.46 1.05
C GLU A 226 0.43 -8.49 1.93
N THR A 227 0.54 -7.23 1.50
CA THR A 227 1.20 -6.16 2.25
C THR A 227 0.30 -4.94 2.38
N GLY A 228 0.72 -3.96 3.16
CA GLY A 228 -0.01 -2.70 3.37
C GLY A 228 -0.41 -2.45 4.81
N ALA A 229 -1.33 -1.52 5.01
CA ALA A 229 -1.84 -1.20 6.34
C ALA A 229 -2.39 -2.44 7.08
N ILE A 230 -3.01 -3.37 6.35
CA ILE A 230 -3.54 -4.62 6.92
C ILE A 230 -2.43 -5.45 7.59
N ALA A 231 -1.26 -5.54 6.97
CA ALA A 231 -0.11 -6.26 7.51
C ALA A 231 0.52 -5.52 8.70
N ARG A 232 0.61 -4.20 8.64
CA ARG A 232 1.21 -3.38 9.71
C ARG A 232 0.34 -3.28 10.95
N GLN A 233 -0.99 -3.24 10.78
CA GLN A 233 -1.96 -3.05 11.85
C GLN A 233 -2.60 -4.36 12.35
N GLN A 234 -2.20 -5.53 11.84
CA GLN A 234 -2.82 -6.82 12.19
C GLN A 234 -2.90 -7.12 13.69
N GLN A 235 -1.99 -6.55 14.49
CA GLN A 235 -1.95 -6.71 15.94
C GLN A 235 -2.81 -5.69 16.71
N HIS A 236 -3.41 -4.71 16.02
CA HIS A 236 -4.32 -3.76 16.67
C HIS A 236 -5.59 -4.47 17.12
N SER A 237 -5.96 -4.32 18.40
CA SER A 237 -7.05 -5.08 19.03
C SER A 237 -8.38 -4.99 18.27
N LEU A 238 -8.76 -3.81 17.81
CA LEU A 238 -9.98 -3.60 17.02
C LEU A 238 -9.92 -4.32 15.69
N LEU A 239 -8.77 -4.25 14.97
CA LEU A 239 -8.63 -4.93 13.68
C LEU A 239 -8.63 -6.45 13.84
N ALA A 240 -7.92 -6.97 14.84
CA ALA A 240 -7.94 -8.40 15.14
C ALA A 240 -9.35 -8.89 15.44
N ALA A 241 -10.09 -8.18 16.29
CA ALA A 241 -11.49 -8.51 16.60
C ALA A 241 -12.41 -8.42 15.36
N TRP A 242 -12.17 -7.46 14.45
CA TRP A 242 -12.90 -7.40 13.17
C TRP A 242 -12.61 -8.63 12.32
N ILE A 243 -11.34 -8.99 12.15
CA ILE A 243 -10.91 -10.12 11.31
C ILE A 243 -11.48 -11.43 11.86
N ASP A 244 -11.42 -11.63 13.18
CA ASP A 244 -11.97 -12.82 13.84
C ASP A 244 -13.48 -12.95 13.65
N ALA A 245 -14.22 -11.83 13.71
CA ALA A 245 -15.67 -11.82 13.61
C ALA A 245 -16.19 -11.83 12.17
N ARG A 246 -15.45 -11.26 11.20
CA ARG A 246 -15.98 -10.95 9.86
C ARG A 246 -15.09 -11.40 8.71
N GLY A 247 -13.84 -11.76 8.98
CA GLY A 247 -12.85 -12.11 7.99
C GLY A 247 -11.96 -10.93 7.57
N ARG A 248 -10.93 -11.24 6.81
CA ARG A 248 -9.93 -10.28 6.30
C ARG A 248 -10.28 -9.87 4.86
N GLY A 249 -11.29 -9.05 4.71
CA GLY A 249 -11.78 -8.57 3.43
C GLY A 249 -11.53 -7.07 3.20
N ALA A 250 -12.36 -6.48 2.35
CA ALA A 250 -12.30 -5.06 1.99
C ALA A 250 -12.51 -4.14 3.20
N GLY A 251 -13.45 -4.48 4.09
CA GLY A 251 -13.70 -3.71 5.31
C GLY A 251 -12.52 -3.76 6.28
N ALA A 252 -11.87 -4.92 6.45
CA ALA A 252 -10.67 -5.05 7.27
C ALA A 252 -9.52 -4.20 6.72
N ARG A 253 -9.31 -4.18 5.39
CA ARG A 253 -8.30 -3.34 4.73
C ARG A 253 -8.58 -1.85 4.91
N LEU A 254 -9.85 -1.47 4.82
CA LEU A 254 -10.30 -0.10 5.05
C LEU A 254 -10.06 0.32 6.51
N LEU A 255 -10.45 -0.54 7.47
CA LEU A 255 -10.25 -0.32 8.90
C LEU A 255 -8.76 -0.19 9.25
N ALA A 256 -7.92 -1.04 8.70
CA ALA A 256 -6.47 -0.97 8.90
C ALA A 256 -5.89 0.38 8.46
N ARG A 257 -6.33 0.93 7.31
CA ARG A 257 -5.90 2.26 6.86
C ARG A 257 -6.40 3.39 7.75
N LEU A 258 -7.62 3.28 8.27
CA LEU A 258 -8.16 4.30 9.19
C LEU A 258 -7.41 4.29 10.52
N ILE A 259 -7.10 3.11 11.07
CA ILE A 259 -6.27 2.93 12.27
C ILE A 259 -4.88 3.51 12.02
N GLU A 260 -4.26 3.19 10.89
CA GLU A 260 -2.94 3.71 10.55
C GLU A 260 -2.95 5.24 10.47
N LEU A 261 -3.91 5.81 9.73
CA LEU A 261 -4.06 7.26 9.58
C LEU A 261 -4.27 7.94 10.94
N ALA A 262 -5.05 7.35 11.84
CA ALA A 262 -5.30 7.87 13.18
C ALA A 262 -4.04 7.86 14.08
N ASN A 263 -3.08 6.96 13.83
CA ASN A 263 -1.82 6.88 14.57
C ASN A 263 -0.71 7.81 14.02
N LEU A 264 -0.86 8.33 12.80
CA LEU A 264 0.21 9.09 12.13
C LEU A 264 0.62 10.40 12.85
N PRO A 265 -0.27 11.18 13.48
CA PRO A 265 0.16 12.37 14.23
C PRO A 265 1.19 12.04 15.32
N GLN A 266 1.01 10.94 16.05
CA GLN A 266 1.95 10.50 17.08
C GLN A 266 3.29 10.03 16.47
N GLN A 267 3.26 9.35 15.34
CA GLN A 267 4.46 8.91 14.64
C GLN A 267 5.28 10.11 14.12
N LEU A 268 4.61 11.12 13.55
CA LEU A 268 5.24 12.36 13.09
C LEU A 268 5.82 13.19 14.22
N ALA A 269 5.23 13.14 15.42
CA ALA A 269 5.74 13.81 16.63
C ALA A 269 6.97 13.17 17.26
N GLY A 270 7.54 12.11 16.65
CA GLY A 270 8.81 11.51 17.09
C GLY A 270 8.71 10.15 17.77
N ASN A 271 7.51 9.57 17.93
CA ASN A 271 7.33 8.19 18.38
C ASN A 271 7.49 7.21 17.19
N GLN A 272 8.66 7.22 16.57
CA GLN A 272 8.90 6.64 15.25
C GLN A 272 8.78 5.11 15.25
N VAL A 273 7.84 4.62 14.46
CA VAL A 273 7.92 3.28 13.87
C VAL A 273 8.91 3.37 12.71
N ALA A 274 9.90 2.50 12.63
CA ALA A 274 10.82 2.48 11.50
C ALA A 274 10.06 2.21 10.20
N VAL A 275 9.95 3.22 9.34
CA VAL A 275 9.30 3.13 8.02
C VAL A 275 10.32 3.04 6.88
N VAL A 276 11.61 3.25 7.17
CA VAL A 276 12.72 3.18 6.23
C VAL A 276 13.82 2.33 6.84
N LYS A 277 14.35 1.36 6.10
CA LYS A 277 15.45 0.49 6.56
C LYS A 277 16.43 0.22 5.44
N ALA A 278 17.73 0.26 5.78
CA ALA A 278 18.85 0.00 4.89
C ALA A 278 19.49 -1.35 5.20
N PHE A 279 19.97 -2.05 4.18
CA PHE A 279 20.70 -3.31 4.32
C PHE A 279 21.90 -3.28 3.38
N ASN A 280 23.12 -3.27 3.94
CA ASN A 280 24.33 -3.51 3.18
C ASN A 280 24.51 -5.03 3.04
N LEU A 281 24.57 -5.52 1.81
CA LEU A 281 24.65 -6.96 1.52
C LEU A 281 26.07 -7.37 1.07
N GLY A 282 27.03 -6.47 1.15
CA GLY A 282 28.40 -6.68 0.63
C GLY A 282 28.50 -6.50 -0.87
N GLU A 283 29.70 -6.60 -1.43
CA GLU A 283 29.98 -6.57 -2.86
C GLU A 283 29.35 -5.39 -3.61
N ASN A 284 29.26 -4.21 -2.98
CA ASN A 284 28.58 -3.02 -3.49
C ASN A 284 27.09 -3.26 -3.80
N ILE A 285 26.45 -4.19 -3.10
CA ILE A 285 25.02 -4.42 -3.15
C ILE A 285 24.36 -3.80 -1.92
N GLY A 286 23.34 -3.00 -2.16
CA GLY A 286 22.50 -2.40 -1.12
C GLY A 286 21.03 -2.64 -1.41
N MET A 287 20.28 -2.78 -0.33
CA MET A 287 18.83 -2.89 -0.36
C MET A 287 18.24 -1.84 0.58
N SER A 288 17.14 -1.26 0.16
CA SER A 288 16.23 -0.52 1.02
C SER A 288 14.88 -1.20 1.09
N ALA A 289 14.22 -1.08 2.25
CA ALA A 289 12.83 -1.46 2.42
C ALA A 289 12.08 -0.29 3.06
N ILE A 290 10.95 0.09 2.48
CA ILE A 290 10.14 1.25 2.88
C ILE A 290 8.67 0.86 3.00
N GLU A 291 8.05 1.25 4.11
CA GLU A 291 6.60 1.14 4.28
C GLU A 291 5.91 2.32 3.62
N THR A 292 5.20 2.04 2.53
CA THR A 292 4.37 3.04 1.83
C THR A 292 2.89 2.86 2.19
N SER A 293 2.03 3.77 1.75
CA SER A 293 0.57 3.64 1.92
C SER A 293 0.03 2.30 1.41
N ARG A 294 0.62 1.79 0.33
CA ARG A 294 0.22 0.53 -0.33
C ARG A 294 0.90 -0.71 0.22
N GLY A 295 2.00 -0.54 0.96
CA GLY A 295 2.75 -1.63 1.57
C GLY A 295 4.25 -1.53 1.38
N LEU A 296 4.94 -2.68 1.49
CA LEU A 296 6.39 -2.78 1.48
C LEU A 296 6.96 -2.56 0.07
N LEU A 297 7.71 -1.48 -0.08
CA LEU A 297 8.50 -1.16 -1.26
C LEU A 297 9.95 -1.59 -1.03
N ILE A 298 10.54 -2.32 -1.97
CA ILE A 298 11.92 -2.77 -1.91
C ILE A 298 12.68 -2.26 -3.14
N HIS A 299 13.84 -1.63 -2.91
CA HIS A 299 14.82 -1.34 -3.96
C HIS A 299 16.09 -2.13 -3.67
N VAL A 300 16.66 -2.74 -4.71
CA VAL A 300 17.95 -3.43 -4.67
C VAL A 300 18.86 -2.83 -5.73
N VAL A 301 20.06 -2.45 -5.32
CA VAL A 301 21.04 -1.80 -6.18
C VAL A 301 22.36 -2.54 -6.09
N ARG A 302 22.99 -2.78 -7.26
CA ARG A 302 24.40 -3.14 -7.36
C ARG A 302 25.15 -2.01 -8.03
N LEU A 303 26.25 -1.57 -7.42
CA LEU A 303 27.11 -0.52 -7.96
C LEU A 303 28.40 -1.12 -8.56
N ALA A 304 28.87 -0.55 -9.66
CA ALA A 304 30.19 -0.81 -10.24
C ALA A 304 30.83 0.50 -10.68
N GLY A 305 32.06 0.78 -10.25
CA GLY A 305 32.74 2.04 -10.56
C GLY A 305 31.99 3.29 -10.11
N GLY A 306 31.26 3.22 -8.99
CA GLY A 306 30.44 4.32 -8.44
C GLY A 306 29.16 4.62 -9.22
N ARG A 307 28.76 3.73 -10.12
CA ARG A 307 27.53 3.85 -10.92
C ARG A 307 26.64 2.63 -10.75
N VAL A 308 25.36 2.81 -11.01
CA VAL A 308 24.37 1.73 -11.00
C VAL A 308 24.69 0.72 -12.11
N ALA A 309 25.03 -0.49 -11.73
CA ALA A 309 25.23 -1.63 -12.62
C ALA A 309 23.94 -2.47 -12.74
N ASP A 310 23.24 -2.66 -11.62
CA ASP A 310 21.97 -3.38 -11.59
C ASP A 310 20.99 -2.68 -10.65
N TYR A 311 19.69 -2.69 -11.01
CA TYR A 311 18.65 -2.01 -10.24
C TYR A 311 17.34 -2.80 -10.31
N ARG A 312 16.79 -3.16 -9.16
CA ARG A 312 15.53 -3.88 -9.04
C ARG A 312 14.57 -3.15 -8.10
N ILE A 313 13.29 -3.20 -8.45
CA ILE A 313 12.19 -2.69 -7.63
C ILE A 313 11.16 -3.78 -7.46
N VAL A 314 10.80 -4.09 -6.22
CA VAL A 314 9.63 -4.90 -5.87
C VAL A 314 8.60 -3.96 -5.25
N ALA A 315 7.56 -3.66 -6.00
CA ALA A 315 6.55 -2.70 -5.58
C ALA A 315 5.42 -3.40 -4.78
N PRO A 316 4.75 -2.68 -3.85
CA PRO A 316 3.62 -3.23 -3.08
C PRO A 316 2.51 -3.80 -3.96
N THR A 317 2.23 -3.19 -5.10
CA THR A 317 1.22 -3.66 -6.05
C THR A 317 1.53 -5.07 -6.56
N GLU A 318 2.78 -5.42 -6.78
CA GLU A 318 3.16 -6.74 -7.29
C GLU A 318 2.88 -7.86 -6.26
N TRP A 319 2.99 -7.55 -4.96
CA TRP A 319 2.57 -8.45 -3.89
C TRP A 319 1.06 -8.62 -3.87
N ASN A 320 0.32 -7.51 -3.79
CA ASN A 320 -1.13 -7.51 -3.57
C ASN A 320 -1.93 -8.02 -4.77
N PHE A 321 -1.37 -7.87 -5.99
CA PHE A 321 -1.98 -8.26 -7.25
C PHE A 321 -1.25 -9.45 -7.91
N HIS A 322 -0.56 -10.26 -7.12
CA HIS A 322 0.04 -11.50 -7.58
C HIS A 322 -1.02 -12.43 -8.19
N PRO A 323 -0.79 -13.04 -9.37
CA PRO A 323 -1.80 -13.82 -10.09
C PRO A 323 -2.32 -15.07 -9.34
N ALA A 324 -1.64 -15.48 -8.27
CA ALA A 324 -2.09 -16.54 -7.36
C ALA A 324 -2.24 -16.05 -5.90
N GLY A 325 -2.41 -14.73 -5.69
CA GLY A 325 -2.33 -14.12 -4.37
C GLY A 325 -3.66 -13.54 -3.85
N ALA A 326 -3.52 -12.56 -2.96
CA ALA A 326 -4.61 -11.99 -2.17
C ALA A 326 -5.78 -11.50 -3.02
N LEU A 327 -5.54 -10.86 -4.18
CA LEU A 327 -6.60 -10.42 -5.06
C LEU A 327 -7.44 -11.58 -5.58
N VAL A 328 -6.78 -12.63 -6.12
CA VAL A 328 -7.48 -13.78 -6.73
C VAL A 328 -8.31 -14.52 -5.68
N GLU A 329 -7.74 -14.78 -4.50
CA GLU A 329 -8.48 -15.38 -3.39
C GLU A 329 -9.69 -14.53 -2.98
N ALA A 330 -9.48 -13.22 -2.81
CA ALA A 330 -10.52 -12.28 -2.42
C ALA A 330 -11.65 -12.21 -3.45
N LEU A 331 -11.33 -12.20 -4.74
CA LEU A 331 -12.31 -12.20 -5.82
C LEU A 331 -13.06 -13.53 -5.90
N THR A 332 -12.35 -14.65 -5.79
CA THR A 332 -12.97 -15.98 -5.78
C THR A 332 -14.01 -16.10 -4.68
N GLN A 333 -13.68 -15.64 -3.46
CA GLN A 333 -14.62 -15.64 -2.35
C GLN A 333 -15.79 -14.66 -2.55
N ALA A 334 -15.50 -13.43 -3.02
CA ALA A 334 -16.51 -12.39 -3.13
C ALA A 334 -17.55 -12.65 -4.22
N ILE A 335 -17.17 -13.40 -5.26
CA ILE A 335 -17.99 -13.61 -6.46
C ILE A 335 -18.69 -14.97 -6.43
N ALA A 336 -18.27 -15.91 -5.58
CA ALA A 336 -18.77 -17.28 -5.54
C ALA A 336 -20.32 -17.41 -5.47
N ASP A 337 -20.96 -16.45 -4.82
CA ASP A 337 -22.43 -16.44 -4.61
C ASP A 337 -23.14 -15.34 -5.42
N LEU A 338 -22.43 -14.64 -6.31
CA LEU A 338 -23.00 -13.51 -7.08
C LEU A 338 -23.45 -13.96 -8.49
N ALA A 339 -24.71 -13.83 -8.75
CA ALA A 339 -25.30 -13.75 -10.10
C ALA A 339 -26.11 -12.44 -10.13
N PRO A 340 -25.99 -11.61 -11.14
CA PRO A 340 -25.46 -11.64 -12.49
C PRO A 340 -24.13 -10.88 -12.67
N CYS A 341 -23.59 -10.93 -13.90
CA CYS A 341 -22.32 -10.43 -14.35
C CYS A 341 -21.94 -8.99 -13.90
N GLU A 342 -22.90 -8.05 -13.89
CA GLU A 342 -22.66 -6.65 -13.47
C GLU A 342 -22.35 -6.54 -11.96
N ALA A 343 -22.98 -7.37 -11.14
CA ALA A 343 -22.70 -7.41 -9.71
C ALA A 343 -21.29 -7.93 -9.44
N ALA A 344 -20.82 -8.91 -10.21
CA ALA A 344 -19.48 -9.45 -10.11
C ALA A 344 -18.41 -8.40 -10.47
N ALA A 345 -18.61 -7.63 -11.55
CA ALA A 345 -17.69 -6.57 -11.93
C ALA A 345 -17.60 -5.47 -10.87
N THR A 346 -18.74 -4.99 -10.35
CA THR A 346 -18.82 -3.98 -9.30
C THR A 346 -18.14 -4.46 -8.00
N CYS A 347 -18.35 -5.73 -7.64
CA CYS A 347 -17.71 -6.34 -6.49
C CYS A 347 -16.19 -6.43 -6.68
N ALA A 348 -15.76 -6.87 -7.86
CA ALA A 348 -14.33 -6.98 -8.19
C ALA A 348 -13.63 -5.62 -8.15
N GLU A 349 -14.25 -4.55 -8.66
CA GLU A 349 -13.73 -3.20 -8.54
C GLU A 349 -13.56 -2.77 -7.07
N ALA A 350 -14.54 -3.09 -6.20
CA ALA A 350 -14.46 -2.77 -4.78
C ALA A 350 -13.30 -3.50 -4.09
N VAL A 351 -13.10 -4.79 -4.40
CA VAL A 351 -11.97 -5.58 -3.89
C VAL A 351 -10.64 -5.00 -4.40
N CYS A 352 -10.51 -4.73 -5.70
CA CYS A 352 -9.31 -4.11 -6.28
C CYS A 352 -8.98 -2.78 -5.60
N GLN A 353 -9.98 -1.91 -5.40
CA GLN A 353 -9.79 -0.63 -4.70
C GLN A 353 -9.40 -0.82 -3.24
N SER A 354 -9.85 -1.87 -2.58
CA SER A 354 -9.45 -2.17 -1.20
C SER A 354 -7.97 -2.55 -1.10
N LEU A 355 -7.40 -3.18 -2.13
CA LEU A 355 -5.98 -3.52 -2.25
C LEU A 355 -5.12 -2.37 -2.77
N ASP A 356 -5.75 -1.34 -3.40
CA ASP A 356 -5.15 -0.06 -3.76
C ASP A 356 -3.92 -0.18 -4.67
N PRO A 357 -4.07 -0.49 -5.96
CA PRO A 357 -2.93 -0.53 -6.87
C PRO A 357 -2.38 0.88 -7.14
N CYS A 358 -1.07 0.99 -7.34
CA CYS A 358 -0.42 2.25 -7.70
C CYS A 358 -0.54 2.62 -9.19
N VAL A 359 -1.30 1.84 -9.96
CA VAL A 359 -1.59 2.06 -11.39
C VAL A 359 -3.08 1.91 -11.64
N SER A 360 -3.55 2.39 -12.77
CA SER A 360 -4.93 2.17 -13.19
C SER A 360 -5.22 0.67 -13.32
N PHE A 361 -6.46 0.28 -13.11
CA PHE A 361 -6.91 -1.08 -13.35
C PHE A 361 -8.22 -1.10 -14.14
N ALA A 362 -8.47 -2.19 -14.82
CA ALA A 362 -9.73 -2.47 -15.48
C ALA A 362 -10.21 -3.87 -15.07
N VAL A 363 -11.51 -3.98 -14.81
CA VAL A 363 -12.19 -5.27 -14.60
C VAL A 363 -13.00 -5.54 -15.85
N GLU A 364 -12.74 -6.65 -16.49
CA GLU A 364 -13.45 -7.11 -17.68
C GLU A 364 -14.11 -8.46 -17.38
N VAL A 365 -15.30 -8.67 -17.93
CA VAL A 365 -16.02 -9.94 -17.85
C VAL A 365 -16.09 -10.52 -19.24
N SER A 366 -15.60 -11.75 -19.40
CA SER A 366 -15.62 -12.45 -20.68
C SER A 366 -16.25 -13.84 -20.52
N HIS A 367 -16.78 -14.39 -21.59
CA HIS A 367 -17.27 -15.77 -21.64
C HIS A 367 -16.18 -16.66 -22.23
N ALA A 368 -16.02 -17.87 -21.65
CA ALA A 368 -15.08 -18.89 -22.14
C ALA A 368 -15.56 -19.49 -23.46
#